data_040e2fc5d3c0fee37f389743deb179c8
#
_entry.id   040e2fc5d3c0fee37f389743deb179c8
#
_cell.length_a   1.000
_cell.length_b   1.000
_cell.length_c   1.000
_cell.angle_alpha   90.00
_cell.angle_beta   90.00
_cell.angle_gamma   90.00
#
_symmetry.space_group_name_H-M   'P 1'
#
loop_
_entity.id
_entity.type
_entity.pdbx_description
1 polymer ?
#
loop_
_entity_poly.entity_id
_entity_poly.type
_entity_poly.pdbx_seq_one_letter_code
_entity_poly.pdbx_strand_id
1 'polypeptide(L)'
;MSVKIGRNDPCWCGSGKKYKACHQAFDERIAMIASQGHIVPTHDLIKNADQIAGIKESCKINIAVLDYIEKHIHEGMNTAEIDKIVYDMTTEMGGIPAPLNYEGYPYSVCTSVNDQVCHGFPSKDVILKLSLIHI
;
A
#
# COMPACT_ATOMS: atom_id res chain seq x y z
N MET A 1 -21.92 2.97 10.55
CA MET A 1 -23.20 3.68 10.22
C MET A 1 -22.86 4.72 9.16
N SER A 2 -23.40 4.61 7.93
CA SER A 2 -23.20 5.62 6.90
C SER A 2 -23.98 6.89 7.27
N VAL A 3 -23.29 8.00 7.45
CA VAL A 3 -23.94 9.32 7.64
C VAL A 3 -24.75 9.63 6.37
N LYS A 4 -26.05 9.83 6.53
CA LYS A 4 -26.94 10.15 5.41
C LYS A 4 -26.65 11.59 4.96
N ILE A 5 -26.02 11.77 3.79
CA ILE A 5 -25.67 13.09 3.25
C ILE A 5 -26.89 13.67 2.53
N GLY A 6 -27.24 14.91 2.85
CA GLY A 6 -28.35 15.64 2.20
C GLY A 6 -27.92 16.16 0.81
N ARG A 7 -28.88 16.30 -0.11
CA ARG A 7 -28.63 16.76 -1.50
C ARG A 7 -27.85 18.07 -1.61
N ASN A 8 -28.01 18.97 -0.64
CA ASN A 8 -27.38 20.28 -0.64
C ASN A 8 -26.12 20.37 0.23
N ASP A 9 -25.79 19.29 0.96
CA ASP A 9 -24.60 19.25 1.81
C ASP A 9 -23.32 19.22 0.96
N PRO A 10 -22.17 19.59 1.53
CA PRO A 10 -20.87 19.37 0.89
C PRO A 10 -20.67 17.89 0.54
N CYS A 11 -20.14 17.63 -0.65
CA CYS A 11 -19.91 16.27 -1.09
C CYS A 11 -18.82 15.60 -0.24
N TRP A 12 -19.01 14.33 0.09
CA TRP A 12 -18.07 13.50 0.86
C TRP A 12 -16.66 13.42 0.26
N CYS A 13 -16.52 13.67 -1.05
CA CYS A 13 -15.21 13.62 -1.73
C CYS A 13 -14.29 14.82 -1.45
N GLY A 14 -14.72 15.81 -0.67
CA GLY A 14 -13.94 17.00 -0.35
C GLY A 14 -13.83 18.05 -1.46
N SER A 15 -14.55 17.90 -2.58
CA SER A 15 -14.48 18.82 -3.74
C SER A 15 -15.08 20.21 -3.48
N GLY A 16 -15.72 20.45 -2.33
CA GLY A 16 -16.46 21.68 -2.03
C GLY A 16 -17.79 21.83 -2.79
N LYS A 17 -18.10 20.96 -3.74
CA LYS A 17 -19.37 20.98 -4.48
C LYS A 17 -20.50 20.39 -3.64
N LYS A 18 -21.75 20.81 -3.91
CA LYS A 18 -22.94 20.19 -3.32
C LYS A 18 -23.05 18.74 -3.79
N TYR A 19 -23.47 17.83 -2.89
CA TYR A 19 -23.60 16.40 -3.16
C TYR A 19 -24.40 16.11 -4.43
N LYS A 20 -25.53 16.78 -4.64
CA LYS A 20 -26.38 16.61 -5.84
C LYS A 20 -25.68 16.94 -7.17
N ALA A 21 -24.69 17.82 -7.14
CA ALA A 21 -23.94 18.25 -8.31
C ALA A 21 -22.60 17.53 -8.44
N CYS A 22 -22.34 16.53 -7.60
CA CYS A 22 -21.07 15.81 -7.56
C CYS A 22 -21.29 14.29 -7.59
N HIS A 23 -21.51 13.65 -6.46
CA HIS A 23 -21.53 12.19 -6.35
C HIS A 23 -22.92 11.57 -6.12
N GLN A 24 -24.00 12.34 -6.05
CA GLN A 24 -25.33 11.76 -5.82
C GLN A 24 -25.70 10.69 -6.85
N ALA A 25 -25.56 10.98 -8.14
CA ALA A 25 -25.89 10.03 -9.21
C ALA A 25 -24.99 8.78 -9.19
N PHE A 26 -23.71 8.95 -8.82
CA PHE A 26 -22.79 7.83 -8.62
C PHE A 26 -23.24 6.95 -7.45
N ASP A 27 -23.53 7.53 -6.29
CA ASP A 27 -23.93 6.78 -5.10
C ASP A 27 -25.30 6.09 -5.29
N GLU A 28 -26.25 6.71 -6.00
CA GLU A 28 -27.52 6.09 -6.37
C GLU A 28 -27.30 4.86 -7.25
N ARG A 29 -26.35 4.94 -8.22
CA ARG A 29 -26.00 3.80 -9.08
C ARG A 29 -25.35 2.68 -8.28
N ILE A 30 -24.43 3.01 -7.37
CA ILE A 30 -23.79 2.04 -6.48
C ILE A 30 -24.81 1.36 -5.55
N ALA A 31 -25.74 2.13 -4.98
CA ALA A 31 -26.81 1.59 -4.16
C ALA A 31 -27.73 0.63 -4.95
N MET A 32 -28.02 0.92 -6.20
CA MET A 32 -28.77 0.02 -7.07
C MET A 32 -28.01 -1.30 -7.31
N ILE A 33 -26.70 -1.23 -7.56
CA ILE A 33 -25.86 -2.44 -7.76
C ILE A 33 -25.81 -3.25 -6.46
N ALA A 34 -25.65 -2.58 -5.30
CA ALA A 34 -25.68 -3.24 -4.00
C ALA A 34 -27.01 -3.95 -3.72
N SER A 35 -28.14 -3.36 -4.14
CA SER A 35 -29.46 -3.97 -3.98
C SER A 35 -29.67 -5.26 -4.78
N GLN A 36 -28.83 -5.47 -5.78
CA GLN A 36 -28.79 -6.71 -6.58
C GLN A 36 -27.89 -7.81 -5.97
N GLY A 37 -27.36 -7.59 -4.76
CA GLY A 37 -26.52 -8.54 -4.04
C GLY A 37 -25.03 -8.44 -4.35
N HIS A 38 -24.59 -7.43 -5.09
CA HIS A 38 -23.16 -7.20 -5.35
C HIS A 38 -22.48 -6.53 -4.17
N ILE A 39 -21.22 -6.90 -3.93
CA ILE A 39 -20.36 -6.21 -2.97
C ILE A 39 -19.85 -4.93 -3.64
N VAL A 40 -20.06 -3.80 -3.00
CA VAL A 40 -19.65 -2.48 -3.51
C VAL A 40 -18.69 -1.81 -2.53
N PRO A 41 -17.74 -0.97 -3.01
CA PRO A 41 -16.81 -0.27 -2.14
C PRO A 41 -17.55 0.78 -1.29
N THR A 42 -17.08 0.95 -0.07
CA THR A 42 -17.52 2.04 0.83
C THR A 42 -16.75 3.34 0.50
N HIS A 43 -17.28 4.50 0.91
CA HIS A 43 -16.68 5.81 0.57
C HIS A 43 -15.25 5.97 1.08
N ASP A 44 -14.88 5.34 2.19
CA ASP A 44 -13.52 5.36 2.75
C ASP A 44 -12.49 4.65 1.83
N LEU A 45 -12.94 3.73 0.99
CA LEU A 45 -12.09 3.09 -0.02
C LEU A 45 -11.87 3.96 -1.26
N ILE A 46 -12.76 4.93 -1.52
CA ILE A 46 -12.68 5.82 -2.68
C ILE A 46 -11.82 7.03 -2.32
N LYS A 47 -10.69 7.16 -2.97
CA LYS A 47 -9.69 8.20 -2.66
C LYS A 47 -9.98 9.49 -3.42
N ASN A 48 -9.81 10.64 -2.75
CA ASN A 48 -9.84 11.95 -3.37
C ASN A 48 -8.51 12.29 -4.05
N ALA A 49 -8.43 13.44 -4.73
CA ALA A 49 -7.24 13.85 -5.49
C ALA A 49 -5.98 13.98 -4.61
N ASP A 50 -6.12 14.51 -3.39
CA ASP A 50 -4.99 14.70 -2.48
C ASP A 50 -4.48 13.37 -1.94
N GLN A 51 -5.38 12.45 -1.61
CA GLN A 51 -5.03 11.08 -1.21
C GLN A 51 -4.33 10.33 -2.34
N ILE A 52 -4.82 10.49 -3.59
CA ILE A 52 -4.17 9.89 -4.76
C ILE A 52 -2.78 10.49 -4.97
N ALA A 53 -2.60 11.80 -4.78
CA ALA A 53 -1.30 12.43 -4.84
C ALA A 53 -0.34 11.86 -3.79
N GLY A 54 -0.79 11.73 -2.54
CA GLY A 54 0.00 11.11 -1.47
C GLY A 54 0.39 9.66 -1.77
N ILE A 55 -0.54 8.85 -2.30
CA ILE A 55 -0.25 7.46 -2.73
C ILE A 55 0.83 7.45 -3.83
N LYS A 56 0.75 8.38 -4.80
CA LYS A 56 1.76 8.48 -5.86
C LYS A 56 3.15 8.81 -5.32
N GLU A 57 3.26 9.68 -4.32
CA GLU A 57 4.55 9.97 -3.68
C GLU A 57 5.09 8.74 -2.93
N SER A 58 4.25 8.02 -2.19
CA SER A 58 4.65 6.75 -1.55
C SER A 58 5.10 5.71 -2.58
N CYS A 59 4.43 5.62 -3.73
CA CYS A 59 4.84 4.72 -4.82
C CYS A 59 6.22 5.07 -5.38
N LYS A 60 6.57 6.35 -5.50
CA LYS A 60 7.91 6.78 -5.96
C LYS A 60 9.00 6.30 -5.02
N ILE A 61 8.78 6.43 -3.70
CA ILE A 61 9.71 5.93 -2.69
C ILE A 61 9.87 4.41 -2.84
N ASN A 62 8.76 3.69 -2.92
CA ASN A 62 8.78 2.23 -3.04
C ASN A 62 9.51 1.76 -4.31
N ILE A 63 9.27 2.41 -5.45
CA ILE A 63 9.98 2.10 -6.71
C ILE A 63 11.48 2.34 -6.54
N ALA A 64 11.89 3.47 -5.96
CA ALA A 64 13.31 3.76 -5.76
C ALA A 64 14.01 2.74 -4.86
N VAL A 65 13.33 2.26 -3.81
CA VAL A 65 13.84 1.20 -2.94
C VAL A 65 13.98 -0.11 -3.71
N LEU A 66 12.98 -0.50 -4.50
CA LEU A 66 13.04 -1.73 -5.30
C LEU A 66 14.14 -1.67 -6.35
N ASP A 67 14.26 -0.56 -7.09
CA ASP A 67 15.32 -0.35 -8.09
C ASP A 67 16.71 -0.39 -7.46
N TYR A 68 16.84 0.07 -6.23
CA TYR A 68 18.10 -0.01 -5.49
C TYR A 68 18.42 -1.46 -5.10
N ILE A 69 17.46 -2.17 -4.53
CA ILE A 69 17.61 -3.59 -4.16
C ILE A 69 17.98 -4.43 -5.37
N GLU A 70 17.29 -4.26 -6.51
CA GLU A 70 17.58 -4.97 -7.75
C GLU A 70 19.06 -4.88 -8.15
N LYS A 71 19.66 -3.69 -7.99
CA LYS A 71 21.06 -3.43 -8.37
C LYS A 71 22.09 -3.92 -7.34
N HIS A 72 21.68 -4.15 -6.10
CA HIS A 72 22.59 -4.43 -4.99
C HIS A 72 22.42 -5.83 -4.40
N ILE A 73 21.33 -6.51 -4.73
CA ILE A 73 21.11 -7.89 -4.29
C ILE A 73 22.14 -8.81 -4.96
N HIS A 74 22.79 -9.66 -4.16
CA HIS A 74 23.81 -10.57 -4.64
C HIS A 74 23.86 -11.86 -3.83
N GLU A 75 24.49 -12.88 -4.38
CA GLU A 75 24.77 -14.12 -3.66
C GLU A 75 25.64 -13.86 -2.43
N GLY A 76 25.31 -14.52 -1.33
CA GLY A 76 25.99 -14.36 -0.05
C GLY A 76 25.42 -13.26 0.84
N MET A 77 24.54 -12.40 0.31
CA MET A 77 23.80 -11.42 1.10
C MET A 77 22.82 -12.12 2.03
N ASN A 78 22.70 -11.69 3.30
CA ASN A 78 21.66 -12.19 4.17
C ASN A 78 20.40 -11.31 4.11
N THR A 79 19.25 -11.88 4.46
CA THR A 79 17.99 -11.16 4.32
C THR A 79 17.81 -10.02 5.33
N ALA A 80 18.55 -10.01 6.44
CA ALA A 80 18.58 -8.86 7.36
C ALA A 80 19.29 -7.63 6.78
N GLU A 81 20.23 -7.82 5.84
CA GLU A 81 20.85 -6.70 5.10
C GLU A 81 19.82 -6.04 4.17
N ILE A 82 18.95 -6.82 3.54
CA ILE A 82 17.84 -6.31 2.72
C ILE A 82 16.90 -5.46 3.58
N ASP A 83 16.52 -5.95 4.75
CA ASP A 83 15.67 -5.22 5.70
C ASP A 83 16.29 -3.88 6.09
N LYS A 84 17.58 -3.88 6.40
CA LYS A 84 18.31 -2.66 6.73
C LYS A 84 18.31 -1.65 5.58
N ILE A 85 18.54 -2.09 4.36
CA ILE A 85 18.52 -1.22 3.17
C ILE A 85 17.13 -0.62 2.97
N VAL A 86 16.08 -1.45 3.06
CA VAL A 86 14.69 -0.99 2.91
C VAL A 86 14.35 0.05 3.98
N TYR A 87 14.73 -0.20 5.23
CA TYR A 87 14.49 0.74 6.32
C TYR A 87 15.20 2.07 6.08
N ASP A 88 16.52 2.03 5.85
CA ASP A 88 17.36 3.23 5.71
C ASP A 88 16.86 4.08 4.54
N MET A 89 16.71 3.51 3.35
CA MET A 89 16.27 4.25 2.16
C MET A 89 14.86 4.83 2.30
N THR A 90 13.92 4.03 2.84
CA THR A 90 12.55 4.51 3.01
C THR A 90 12.50 5.70 3.95
N THR A 91 13.24 5.64 5.07
CA THR A 91 13.26 6.72 6.07
C THR A 91 14.03 7.95 5.60
N GLU A 92 15.14 7.79 4.89
CA GLU A 92 15.89 8.89 4.27
C GLU A 92 15.06 9.65 3.23
N MET A 93 14.18 8.95 2.51
CA MET A 93 13.24 9.57 1.56
C MET A 93 11.97 10.13 2.24
N GLY A 94 11.88 10.11 3.57
CA GLY A 94 10.76 10.66 4.35
C GLY A 94 9.53 9.74 4.42
N GLY A 95 9.67 8.47 4.04
CA GLY A 95 8.63 7.46 4.18
C GLY A 95 8.73 6.66 5.50
N ILE A 96 7.73 5.83 5.73
CA ILE A 96 7.72 4.82 6.80
C ILE A 96 7.43 3.47 6.15
N PRO A 97 8.28 2.44 6.35
CA PRO A 97 8.01 1.11 5.81
C PRO A 97 6.66 0.58 6.31
N ALA A 98 5.77 0.21 5.40
CA ALA A 98 4.41 -0.18 5.76
C ALA A 98 4.33 -1.44 6.66
N PRO A 99 5.21 -2.45 6.51
CA PRO A 99 5.19 -3.62 7.40
C PRO A 99 5.63 -3.31 8.83
N LEU A 100 6.49 -2.30 9.02
CA LEU A 100 7.11 -2.02 10.31
C LEU A 100 6.07 -1.67 11.38
N ASN A 101 6.06 -2.44 12.46
CA ASN A 101 5.10 -2.35 13.57
C ASN A 101 3.63 -2.67 13.21
N TYR A 102 3.34 -3.12 11.99
CA TYR A 102 2.01 -3.61 11.65
C TYR A 102 1.73 -4.91 12.41
N GLU A 103 0.72 -4.90 13.28
CA GLU A 103 0.36 -6.03 14.16
C GLU A 103 1.55 -6.63 14.92
N GLY A 104 2.54 -5.81 15.26
CA GLY A 104 3.74 -6.23 15.99
C GLY A 104 4.86 -6.81 15.11
N TYR A 105 4.75 -6.71 13.78
CA TYR A 105 5.83 -7.13 12.88
C TYR A 105 7.05 -6.21 13.01
N PRO A 106 8.25 -6.73 13.35
CA PRO A 106 9.38 -5.89 13.76
C PRO A 106 10.29 -5.43 12.61
N TYR A 107 9.99 -5.81 11.36
CA TYR A 107 10.83 -5.56 10.20
C TYR A 107 10.17 -4.63 9.18
N SER A 108 10.99 -4.10 8.28
CA SER A 108 10.57 -3.14 7.23
C SER A 108 10.11 -3.81 5.95
N VAL A 109 10.43 -5.08 5.75
CA VAL A 109 10.12 -5.87 4.56
C VAL A 109 9.91 -7.33 4.94
N CYS A 110 9.14 -8.06 4.13
CA CYS A 110 9.08 -9.52 4.20
C CYS A 110 10.05 -10.12 3.17
N THR A 111 10.82 -11.14 3.59
CA THR A 111 11.78 -11.83 2.74
C THR A 111 11.44 -13.33 2.73
N SER A 112 10.71 -13.77 1.72
CA SER A 112 10.28 -15.17 1.59
C SER A 112 11.19 -15.90 0.62
N VAL A 113 12.07 -16.76 1.13
CA VAL A 113 13.13 -17.45 0.39
C VAL A 113 12.73 -18.91 0.17
N ASN A 114 12.89 -19.38 -1.06
CA ASN A 114 12.59 -20.76 -1.49
C ASN A 114 11.14 -21.18 -1.22
N ASP A 115 10.91 -22.13 -0.32
CA ASP A 115 9.63 -22.70 0.04
C ASP A 115 8.79 -21.87 1.04
N GLN A 116 9.31 -20.73 1.50
CA GLN A 116 8.52 -19.79 2.28
C GLN A 116 7.47 -19.10 1.41
N VAL A 117 6.20 -19.37 1.65
CA VAL A 117 5.08 -18.88 0.81
C VAL A 117 4.92 -17.35 0.90
N CYS A 118 4.96 -16.79 2.13
CA CYS A 118 4.83 -15.35 2.37
C CYS A 118 5.28 -14.99 3.79
N HIS A 119 5.43 -13.69 4.07
CA HIS A 119 5.74 -13.12 5.39
C HIS A 119 7.01 -13.68 6.05
N GLY A 120 8.01 -14.09 5.25
CA GLY A 120 9.30 -14.51 5.76
C GLY A 120 9.99 -13.40 6.53
N PHE A 121 10.52 -13.71 7.73
CA PHE A 121 11.22 -12.76 8.56
C PHE A 121 12.66 -12.58 8.08
N PRO A 122 13.12 -11.34 7.88
CA PRO A 122 14.53 -11.06 7.64
C PRO A 122 15.42 -11.65 8.74
N SER A 123 16.49 -12.33 8.34
CA SER A 123 17.40 -13.02 9.27
C SER A 123 18.84 -12.94 8.79
N LYS A 124 19.78 -12.90 9.74
CA LYS A 124 21.22 -13.03 9.45
C LYS A 124 21.63 -14.44 9.04
N ASP A 125 20.79 -15.43 9.38
CA ASP A 125 21.07 -16.84 9.12
C ASP A 125 20.56 -17.29 7.75
N VAL A 126 19.71 -16.49 7.09
CA VAL A 126 19.16 -16.78 5.76
C VAL A 126 20.01 -16.07 4.72
N ILE A 127 20.90 -16.83 4.11
CA ILE A 127 21.83 -16.35 3.08
C ILE A 127 21.28 -16.64 1.69
N LEU A 128 21.27 -15.61 0.83
CA LEU A 128 20.82 -15.72 -0.56
C LEU A 128 21.80 -16.57 -1.40
N LYS A 129 21.25 -17.41 -2.26
CA LYS A 129 21.98 -18.20 -3.25
C LYS A 129 21.45 -17.86 -4.65
N LEU A 130 22.27 -18.06 -5.69
CA LEU A 130 21.95 -17.72 -7.10
C LEU A 130 20.63 -18.30 -7.62
N SER A 131 20.15 -19.40 -7.06
CA SER A 131 18.89 -20.03 -7.47
C SER A 131 17.65 -19.17 -7.22
N LEU A 132 17.78 -18.04 -6.51
CA LEU A 132 16.69 -17.10 -6.22
C LEU A 132 16.43 -16.09 -7.34
N ILE A 133 17.28 -16.01 -8.35
CA ILE A 133 17.17 -15.04 -9.45
C ILE A 133 16.47 -15.66 -10.67
N HIS A 134 15.99 -16.89 -10.54
CA HIS A 134 15.16 -17.53 -11.55
C HIS A 134 13.68 -17.34 -11.20
N ILE A 135 13.17 -16.22 -11.63
CA ILE A 135 11.73 -16.01 -11.79
C ILE A 135 11.41 -16.15 -13.27
#